data_2cf20453a83f7fbda1be9bad92c1c4a2
#
_entry.id   2cf20453a83f7fbda1be9bad92c1c4a2
#
_cell.length_a   1.000
_cell.length_b   1.000
_cell.length_c   1.000
_cell.angle_alpha   90.00
_cell.angle_beta   90.00
_cell.angle_gamma   90.00
#
_symmetry.space_group_name_H-M   'P 1'
#
loop_
_entity.id
_entity.type
_entity.pdbx_description
1 polymer ?
#
loop_
_entity_poly.entity_id
_entity_poly.type
_entity_poly.pdbx_seq_one_letter_code
_entity_poly.pdbx_strand_id
1 'polypeptide(L)'
;EIASCLVGSEMCIRDRFYVIVKKGNTELLNEINYAIDQMNAVEGDWKTTLYNKNYESIQTKNLEYTEKEKSIISQYSKDNPLHVLCDPTRYPYSYNENGEMKGIIPDYFRRIADYAGISYEFLTPATRDEYIAYQKNKEATEMSIDARLETDNYAETKKWGITAPFITMQLARVTRRDFDGKINVVATVDQTVSNSIEDAMAPGAEKLMCSTRQEMMEAVRKGKADAAFVYYYMAQAFVNSDTTGTMAYTLLEQPTFTYRMVISSTENHALAGILTKAMYAMPQYLVEDLAAQYTTYKATDLTFVDWIRLYPVVTVLVLLIFGLLLTTMAVTMVHLSARKKAQKAAQEKAEEMAELAEHAQAANKAKTAFLSHMSHDMRTPMNAIIGFTGIAMKNNPSDEVKNCLEKINESSEHLLSLINDILDLTSIESGKVNYNPVPADVKNITDSALDI
;
A
#
# COMPACT_ATOMS: atom_id res chain seq x y z
N GLU A 1 -42.95 16.61 -1.44
CA GLU A 1 -43.18 15.16 -1.58
C GLU A 1 -41.94 14.45 -1.10
N ILE A 2 -42.03 13.93 0.10
CA ILE A 2 -41.08 13.01 0.67
C ILE A 2 -41.39 11.69 0.00
N ALA A 3 -40.54 11.24 -0.95
CA ALA A 3 -40.66 9.92 -1.50
C ALA A 3 -40.36 8.90 -0.39
N SER A 4 -41.43 8.29 0.12
CA SER A 4 -41.35 7.13 1.00
C SER A 4 -40.85 5.96 0.19
N CYS A 5 -39.59 5.64 0.33
CA CYS A 5 -39.03 4.32 0.06
C CYS A 5 -38.77 3.65 1.39
N LEU A 6 -39.82 3.30 2.04
CA LEU A 6 -39.86 2.30 3.09
C LEU A 6 -40.73 1.20 2.55
N VAL A 7 -40.19 0.05 2.34
CA VAL A 7 -40.72 -1.25 2.77
C VAL A 7 -39.96 -2.38 2.05
N GLY A 8 -39.28 -3.20 2.82
CA GLY A 8 -39.25 -4.63 2.61
C GLY A 8 -38.16 -5.21 1.73
N SER A 9 -36.93 -5.15 2.19
CA SER A 9 -36.08 -6.32 2.19
C SER A 9 -34.92 -6.05 3.16
N GLU A 10 -34.63 -6.99 4.00
CA GLU A 10 -33.54 -6.98 5.02
C GLU A 10 -32.15 -6.92 4.43
N MET A 11 -31.96 -6.19 3.37
CA MET A 11 -30.68 -6.17 2.67
C MET A 11 -30.43 -4.80 2.09
N CYS A 12 -29.47 -4.12 2.62
CA CYS A 12 -28.88 -2.83 2.24
C CYS A 12 -29.12 -1.72 3.23
N ILE A 13 -28.77 -1.92 4.48
CA ILE A 13 -28.45 -0.79 5.32
C ILE A 13 -26.94 -0.64 5.36
N ARG A 14 -26.35 -0.18 4.29
CA ARG A 14 -25.23 0.75 4.38
C ARG A 14 -25.88 2.08 4.71
N ASP A 15 -26.12 2.34 5.99
CA ASP A 15 -26.62 3.62 6.45
C ASP A 15 -25.59 4.69 6.14
N ARG A 16 -25.71 5.27 4.95
CA ARG A 16 -25.06 6.54 4.65
C ARG A 16 -25.93 7.60 5.30
N PHE A 17 -25.44 8.17 6.37
CA PHE A 17 -26.09 9.34 6.95
C PHE A 17 -25.81 10.54 6.05
N TYR A 18 -26.86 11.22 5.65
CA TYR A 18 -26.79 12.45 4.88
C TYR A 18 -27.30 13.61 5.72
N VAL A 19 -26.59 14.71 5.67
CA VAL A 19 -27.13 15.97 6.19
C VAL A 19 -28.04 16.55 5.12
N ILE A 20 -29.33 16.73 5.46
CA ILE A 20 -30.31 17.26 4.55
C ILE A 20 -30.52 18.74 4.87
N VAL A 21 -30.38 19.57 3.87
CA VAL A 21 -30.69 21.02 3.96
C VAL A 21 -31.91 21.36 3.13
N LYS A 22 -32.57 22.47 3.46
CA LYS A 22 -33.74 22.96 2.70
C LYS A 22 -33.33 23.19 1.24
N LYS A 23 -34.13 22.69 0.31
CA LYS A 23 -33.90 22.85 -1.15
C LYS A 23 -33.63 24.33 -1.49
N GLY A 24 -32.52 24.60 -2.15
CA GLY A 24 -32.08 25.94 -2.54
C GLY A 24 -31.13 26.64 -1.54
N ASN A 25 -30.93 26.09 -0.34
CA ASN A 25 -29.92 26.61 0.60
C ASN A 25 -28.55 26.04 0.29
N THR A 26 -27.98 26.48 -0.83
CA THR A 26 -26.66 26.02 -1.32
C THR A 26 -25.52 26.56 -0.47
N GLU A 27 -25.68 27.71 0.18
CA GLU A 27 -24.68 28.31 1.05
C GLU A 27 -24.43 27.41 2.27
N LEU A 28 -25.47 27.05 3.01
CA LEU A 28 -25.36 26.14 4.14
C LEU A 28 -24.86 24.76 3.75
N LEU A 29 -25.25 24.25 2.56
CA LEU A 29 -24.75 22.97 2.06
C LEU A 29 -23.23 23.01 1.81
N ASN A 30 -22.75 24.10 1.23
CA ASN A 30 -21.31 24.27 0.97
C ASN A 30 -20.52 24.45 2.28
N GLU A 31 -21.06 25.17 3.25
CA GLU A 31 -20.43 25.31 4.57
C GLU A 31 -20.32 23.97 5.30
N ILE A 32 -21.39 23.16 5.26
CA ILE A 32 -21.39 21.82 5.89
C ILE A 32 -20.37 20.90 5.18
N ASN A 33 -20.37 20.89 3.85
CA ASN A 33 -19.41 20.07 3.10
C ASN A 33 -17.97 20.52 3.39
N TYR A 34 -17.70 21.83 3.41
CA TYR A 34 -16.42 22.37 3.77
C TYR A 34 -15.98 21.96 5.19
N ALA A 35 -16.89 22.04 6.16
CA ALA A 35 -16.60 21.62 7.54
C ALA A 35 -16.26 20.12 7.61
N ILE A 36 -17.00 19.27 6.89
CA ILE A 36 -16.73 17.82 6.81
C ILE A 36 -15.36 17.56 6.16
N ASP A 37 -15.03 18.29 5.11
CA ASP A 37 -13.73 18.17 4.44
C ASP A 37 -12.59 18.62 5.34
N GLN A 38 -12.77 19.70 6.12
CA GLN A 38 -11.81 20.13 7.13
C GLN A 38 -11.62 19.08 8.23
N MET A 39 -12.72 18.51 8.73
CA MET A 39 -12.64 17.41 9.72
C MET A 39 -11.90 16.20 9.16
N ASN A 40 -12.15 15.80 7.93
CA ASN A 40 -11.44 14.70 7.26
C ASN A 40 -9.95 15.01 7.04
N ALA A 41 -9.58 16.29 6.86
CA ALA A 41 -8.20 16.71 6.63
C ALA A 41 -7.38 16.83 7.94
N VAL A 42 -8.01 17.29 9.03
CA VAL A 42 -7.35 17.56 10.30
C VAL A 42 -7.35 16.33 11.21
N GLU A 43 -8.46 15.64 11.27
CA GLU A 43 -8.68 14.44 12.09
C GLU A 43 -9.23 13.32 11.20
N GLY A 44 -8.39 12.73 10.37
CA GLY A 44 -8.80 11.68 9.42
C GLY A 44 -9.55 10.50 10.04
N ASP A 45 -9.49 10.36 11.36
CA ASP A 45 -10.12 9.29 12.14
C ASP A 45 -11.27 9.77 13.05
N TRP A 46 -11.78 11.00 12.87
CA TRP A 46 -12.84 11.53 13.73
C TRP A 46 -14.11 10.68 13.76
N LYS A 47 -14.45 10.00 12.65
CA LYS A 47 -15.63 9.13 12.55
C LYS A 47 -15.48 7.92 13.45
N THR A 48 -14.33 7.28 13.41
CA THR A 48 -13.99 6.13 14.27
C THR A 48 -13.96 6.54 15.73
N THR A 49 -13.37 7.70 16.04
CA THR A 49 -13.34 8.24 17.40
C THR A 49 -14.75 8.50 17.94
N LEU A 50 -15.61 9.09 17.12
CA LEU A 50 -17.00 9.39 17.51
C LEU A 50 -17.83 8.12 17.65
N TYR A 51 -17.63 7.14 16.79
CA TYR A 51 -18.28 5.84 16.86
C TYR A 51 -17.85 5.09 18.12
N ASN A 52 -16.58 4.96 18.37
CA ASN A 52 -16.05 4.28 19.55
C ASN A 52 -16.55 4.94 20.83
N LYS A 53 -16.50 6.27 20.91
CA LYS A 53 -17.00 7.03 22.06
C LYS A 53 -18.47 6.76 22.40
N ASN A 54 -19.32 6.54 21.39
CA ASN A 54 -20.76 6.45 21.58
C ASN A 54 -21.31 5.01 21.51
N TYR A 55 -20.60 4.09 20.87
CA TYR A 55 -21.08 2.74 20.57
C TYR A 55 -20.13 1.60 21.03
N GLU A 56 -18.92 1.91 21.49
CA GLU A 56 -17.95 0.91 21.92
C GLU A 56 -18.48 0.00 23.04
N SER A 57 -19.33 0.55 23.92
CA SER A 57 -20.00 -0.24 24.97
C SER A 57 -21.02 -1.24 24.45
N ILE A 58 -21.44 -1.16 23.19
CA ILE A 58 -22.41 -2.07 22.57
C ILE A 58 -21.70 -3.27 21.94
N GLN A 59 -20.41 -3.12 21.58
CA GLN A 59 -19.64 -4.13 20.87
C GLN A 59 -19.01 -5.22 21.76
N THR A 60 -18.94 -5.02 23.06
CA THR A 60 -18.51 -6.07 24.00
C THR A 60 -19.66 -7.02 24.39
N LYS A 61 -20.59 -7.32 23.49
CA LYS A 61 -21.42 -8.51 23.67
C LYS A 61 -20.50 -9.71 23.62
N ASN A 62 -20.17 -10.25 24.79
CA ASN A 62 -19.53 -11.55 24.91
C ASN A 62 -20.25 -12.51 23.96
N LEU A 63 -19.53 -12.98 22.95
CA LEU A 63 -20.07 -13.94 22.03
C LEU A 63 -20.18 -15.26 22.77
N GLU A 64 -21.36 -15.60 23.25
CA GLU A 64 -21.59 -16.88 23.87
C GLU A 64 -21.72 -17.95 22.80
N TYR A 65 -20.69 -18.75 22.66
CA TYR A 65 -20.75 -19.96 21.86
C TYR A 65 -21.43 -21.06 22.65
N THR A 66 -22.34 -21.79 22.02
CA THR A 66 -22.93 -23.00 22.55
C THR A 66 -21.85 -24.07 22.75
N GLU A 67 -22.09 -25.06 23.61
CA GLU A 67 -21.15 -26.16 23.84
C GLU A 67 -20.82 -26.93 22.54
N LYS A 68 -21.78 -27.06 21.64
CA LYS A 68 -21.55 -27.66 20.31
C LYS A 68 -20.60 -26.79 19.46
N GLU A 69 -20.76 -25.47 19.47
CA GLU A 69 -19.86 -24.55 18.75
C GLU A 69 -18.46 -24.57 19.35
N LYS A 70 -18.34 -24.58 20.68
CA LYS A 70 -17.04 -24.72 21.37
C LYS A 70 -16.33 -26.01 21.00
N SER A 71 -17.08 -27.13 20.88
CA SER A 71 -16.54 -28.40 20.43
C SER A 71 -16.00 -28.34 18.99
N ILE A 72 -16.64 -27.56 18.10
CA ILE A 72 -16.15 -27.36 16.73
C ILE A 72 -14.91 -26.45 16.74
N ILE A 73 -14.93 -25.36 17.49
CA ILE A 73 -13.79 -24.44 17.61
C ILE A 73 -12.55 -25.20 18.11
N SER A 74 -12.72 -26.10 19.11
CA SER A 74 -11.62 -26.87 19.67
C SER A 74 -10.97 -27.87 18.72
N GLN A 75 -11.60 -28.20 17.59
CA GLN A 75 -11.02 -29.05 16.54
C GLN A 75 -9.89 -28.29 15.80
N TYR A 76 -9.95 -26.95 15.75
CA TYR A 76 -8.97 -26.12 15.04
C TYR A 76 -7.95 -25.57 16.04
N SER A 77 -6.88 -26.33 16.24
CA SER A 77 -5.75 -26.01 17.12
C SER A 77 -4.49 -25.70 16.32
N LYS A 78 -3.40 -25.35 17.01
CA LYS A 78 -2.09 -25.15 16.36
C LYS A 78 -1.58 -26.40 15.65
N ASP A 79 -1.94 -27.59 16.15
CA ASP A 79 -1.53 -28.87 15.56
C ASP A 79 -2.49 -29.33 14.44
N ASN A 80 -3.66 -28.71 14.35
CA ASN A 80 -4.68 -28.98 13.34
C ASN A 80 -5.33 -27.66 12.91
N PRO A 81 -4.62 -26.78 12.18
CA PRO A 81 -5.15 -25.48 11.75
C PRO A 81 -6.16 -25.62 10.63
N LEU A 82 -7.12 -24.69 10.57
CA LEU A 82 -8.03 -24.54 9.43
C LEU A 82 -7.25 -24.07 8.20
N HIS A 83 -7.29 -24.82 7.10
CA HIS A 83 -6.61 -24.45 5.86
C HIS A 83 -7.46 -23.47 5.03
N VAL A 84 -6.95 -22.27 4.88
CA VAL A 84 -7.67 -21.14 4.31
C VAL A 84 -7.05 -20.70 2.99
N LEU A 85 -7.86 -20.66 1.95
CA LEU A 85 -7.47 -20.23 0.61
C LEU A 85 -7.96 -18.82 0.32
N CYS A 86 -7.10 -18.01 -0.29
CA CYS A 86 -7.40 -16.67 -0.80
C CYS A 86 -6.65 -16.40 -2.10
N ASP A 87 -7.22 -15.60 -3.00
CA ASP A 87 -6.61 -15.27 -4.30
C ASP A 87 -5.33 -14.41 -4.08
N PRO A 88 -4.16 -14.86 -4.57
CA PRO A 88 -2.90 -14.17 -4.33
C PRO A 88 -2.68 -12.93 -5.22
N THR A 89 -3.61 -12.61 -6.13
CA THR A 89 -3.36 -11.67 -7.22
C THR A 89 -4.26 -10.42 -7.22
N ARG A 90 -5.06 -10.20 -6.18
CA ARG A 90 -6.10 -9.13 -6.14
C ARG A 90 -5.76 -7.97 -5.23
N TYR A 91 -4.54 -7.41 -5.34
CA TYR A 91 -4.19 -6.19 -4.60
C TYR A 91 -5.25 -5.08 -4.81
N PRO A 92 -5.69 -4.36 -3.76
CA PRO A 92 -5.34 -4.45 -2.33
C PRO A 92 -6.22 -5.43 -1.53
N TYR A 93 -7.14 -6.14 -2.18
CA TYR A 93 -8.07 -7.06 -1.51
C TYR A 93 -7.35 -8.27 -0.91
N SER A 94 -6.52 -8.93 -1.72
CA SER A 94 -5.70 -10.06 -1.30
C SER A 94 -4.53 -10.23 -2.27
N TYR A 95 -3.35 -10.49 -1.74
CA TYR A 95 -2.15 -10.72 -2.53
C TYR A 95 -1.10 -11.48 -1.71
N ASN A 96 -0.23 -12.18 -2.43
CA ASN A 96 0.91 -12.86 -1.82
C ASN A 96 2.13 -11.93 -1.87
N GLU A 97 2.73 -11.67 -0.71
CA GLU A 97 3.97 -10.92 -0.61
C GLU A 97 5.01 -11.77 0.14
N ASN A 98 6.00 -12.28 -0.59
CA ASN A 98 7.09 -13.10 -0.04
C ASN A 98 6.62 -14.36 0.72
N GLY A 99 5.54 -15.01 0.27
CA GLY A 99 4.98 -16.19 0.91
C GLY A 99 3.96 -15.88 2.01
N GLU A 100 3.63 -14.63 2.25
CA GLU A 100 2.61 -14.21 3.20
C GLU A 100 1.38 -13.67 2.48
N MET A 101 0.19 -14.12 2.84
CA MET A 101 -1.07 -13.58 2.32
C MET A 101 -1.40 -12.28 3.04
N LYS A 102 -1.49 -11.18 2.28
CA LYS A 102 -1.78 -9.83 2.75
C LYS A 102 -2.99 -9.23 2.03
N GLY A 103 -3.51 -8.15 2.59
CA GLY A 103 -4.61 -7.39 2.02
C GLY A 103 -5.85 -7.33 2.91
N ILE A 104 -6.86 -6.61 2.45
CA ILE A 104 -8.09 -6.35 3.20
C ILE A 104 -8.77 -7.66 3.65
N ILE A 105 -8.89 -8.63 2.77
CA ILE A 105 -9.62 -9.88 3.02
C ILE A 105 -8.85 -10.79 4.01
N PRO A 106 -7.54 -11.08 3.81
CA PRO A 106 -6.77 -11.84 4.78
C PRO A 106 -6.74 -11.20 6.17
N ASP A 107 -6.57 -9.89 6.26
CA ASP A 107 -6.49 -9.20 7.55
C ASP A 107 -7.84 -9.16 8.26
N TYR A 108 -8.93 -9.00 7.50
CA TYR A 108 -10.28 -9.13 8.05
C TYR A 108 -10.51 -10.54 8.61
N PHE A 109 -10.09 -11.57 7.88
CA PHE A 109 -10.20 -12.95 8.34
C PHE A 109 -9.37 -13.21 9.60
N ARG A 110 -8.13 -12.69 9.68
CA ARG A 110 -7.29 -12.80 10.88
C ARG A 110 -8.03 -12.31 12.13
N ARG A 111 -8.66 -11.13 12.05
CA ARG A 111 -9.43 -10.57 13.16
C ARG A 111 -10.59 -11.46 13.59
N ILE A 112 -11.29 -12.05 12.61
CA ILE A 112 -12.43 -12.92 12.88
C ILE A 112 -11.98 -14.24 13.51
N ALA A 113 -10.94 -14.87 12.96
CA ALA A 113 -10.40 -16.13 13.45
C ALA A 113 -9.83 -15.97 14.85
N ASP A 114 -9.08 -14.92 15.11
CA ASP A 114 -8.55 -14.58 16.43
C ASP A 114 -9.68 -14.39 17.47
N TYR A 115 -10.73 -13.66 17.08
CA TYR A 115 -11.88 -13.43 17.94
C TYR A 115 -12.67 -14.72 18.21
N ALA A 116 -12.81 -15.59 17.21
CA ALA A 116 -13.47 -16.88 17.34
C ALA A 116 -12.63 -17.92 18.10
N GLY A 117 -11.33 -17.69 18.27
CA GLY A 117 -10.41 -18.64 18.88
C GLY A 117 -10.05 -19.81 17.96
N ILE A 118 -10.10 -19.62 16.64
CA ILE A 118 -9.82 -20.63 15.63
C ILE A 118 -8.38 -20.47 15.15
N SER A 119 -7.58 -21.54 15.26
CA SER A 119 -6.27 -21.61 14.64
C SER A 119 -6.39 -21.90 13.15
N TYR A 120 -5.62 -21.19 12.32
CA TYR A 120 -5.69 -21.29 10.86
C TYR A 120 -4.30 -21.22 10.23
N GLU A 121 -4.22 -21.71 9.00
CA GLU A 121 -3.05 -21.57 8.15
C GLU A 121 -3.50 -21.13 6.74
N PHE A 122 -2.87 -20.08 6.20
CA PHE A 122 -3.12 -19.68 4.84
C PHE A 122 -2.39 -20.59 3.86
N LEU A 123 -3.14 -21.15 2.91
CA LEU A 123 -2.55 -21.68 1.69
C LEU A 123 -2.02 -20.49 0.87
N THR A 124 -0.75 -20.52 0.53
CA THR A 124 -0.04 -19.38 -0.09
C THR A 124 0.32 -19.66 -1.56
N PRO A 125 -0.68 -19.78 -2.47
CA PRO A 125 -0.38 -19.93 -3.88
C PRO A 125 0.42 -18.71 -4.36
N ALA A 126 1.46 -18.96 -5.18
CA ALA A 126 2.26 -17.89 -5.76
C ALA A 126 1.61 -17.33 -7.03
N THR A 127 0.82 -18.15 -7.71
CA THR A 127 0.18 -17.80 -8.97
C THR A 127 -1.31 -18.09 -8.95
N ARG A 128 -2.01 -17.49 -9.91
CA ARG A 128 -3.44 -17.78 -10.08
C ARG A 128 -3.73 -19.23 -10.50
N ASP A 129 -2.87 -19.83 -11.28
CA ASP A 129 -3.05 -21.23 -11.69
C ASP A 129 -2.92 -22.18 -10.48
N GLU A 130 -2.00 -21.91 -9.59
CA GLU A 130 -1.89 -22.63 -8.32
C GLU A 130 -3.14 -22.43 -7.45
N TYR A 131 -3.63 -21.19 -7.36
CA TYR A 131 -4.87 -20.89 -6.65
C TYR A 131 -6.05 -21.71 -7.19
N ILE A 132 -6.19 -21.79 -8.52
CA ILE A 132 -7.23 -22.61 -9.17
C ILE A 132 -7.02 -24.10 -8.87
N ALA A 133 -5.79 -24.57 -8.83
CA ALA A 133 -5.47 -25.95 -8.47
C ALA A 133 -5.88 -26.26 -7.02
N TYR A 134 -5.60 -25.36 -6.07
CA TYR A 134 -6.07 -25.49 -4.68
C TYR A 134 -7.60 -25.47 -4.58
N GLN A 135 -8.29 -24.60 -5.32
CA GLN A 135 -9.76 -24.59 -5.33
C GLN A 135 -10.40 -25.90 -5.77
N LYS A 136 -9.73 -26.63 -6.68
CA LYS A 136 -10.19 -27.94 -7.17
C LYS A 136 -9.89 -29.07 -6.17
N ASN A 137 -8.88 -28.89 -5.32
CA ASN A 137 -8.49 -29.89 -4.31
C ASN A 137 -9.22 -29.61 -2.99
N LYS A 138 -10.42 -30.17 -2.84
CA LYS A 138 -11.28 -29.98 -1.67
C LYS A 138 -10.76 -30.64 -0.38
N GLU A 139 -9.81 -31.58 -0.50
CA GLU A 139 -9.19 -32.20 0.67
C GLU A 139 -8.11 -31.29 1.27
N ALA A 140 -7.40 -30.54 0.42
CA ALA A 140 -6.38 -29.60 0.86
C ALA A 140 -6.94 -28.20 1.22
N THR A 141 -8.14 -27.85 0.70
CA THR A 141 -8.77 -26.54 0.90
C THR A 141 -10.08 -26.68 1.65
N GLU A 142 -10.05 -26.45 2.95
CA GLU A 142 -11.25 -26.54 3.78
C GLU A 142 -12.14 -25.30 3.63
N MET A 143 -11.55 -24.14 3.37
CA MET A 143 -12.26 -22.87 3.32
C MET A 143 -11.65 -21.90 2.30
N SER A 144 -12.51 -21.20 1.57
CA SER A 144 -12.15 -20.04 0.74
C SER A 144 -12.78 -18.78 1.32
N ILE A 145 -11.99 -17.73 1.49
CA ILE A 145 -12.45 -16.48 2.13
C ILE A 145 -12.80 -15.37 1.14
N ASP A 146 -12.65 -15.62 -0.15
CA ASP A 146 -12.90 -14.64 -1.21
C ASP A 146 -13.86 -15.15 -2.29
N ALA A 147 -14.80 -15.99 -1.89
CA ALA A 147 -15.79 -16.53 -2.81
C ALA A 147 -16.82 -15.46 -3.20
N ARG A 148 -16.91 -15.20 -4.50
CA ARG A 148 -17.98 -14.42 -5.11
C ARG A 148 -19.15 -15.33 -5.42
N LEU A 149 -20.25 -15.12 -4.74
CA LEU A 149 -21.50 -15.82 -5.05
C LEU A 149 -22.39 -14.89 -5.86
N GLU A 150 -22.62 -15.29 -7.10
CA GLU A 150 -23.69 -14.73 -7.93
C GLU A 150 -25.03 -15.33 -7.45
N THR A 151 -26.06 -14.52 -7.39
CA THR A 151 -27.37 -14.91 -6.89
C THR A 151 -28.01 -16.08 -7.62
N ASP A 152 -27.56 -16.39 -8.85
CA ASP A 152 -28.16 -17.39 -9.71
C ASP A 152 -27.66 -18.84 -9.47
N ASN A 153 -26.52 -19.00 -8.78
CA ASN A 153 -25.96 -20.33 -8.45
C ASN A 153 -26.30 -20.82 -7.04
N TYR A 154 -27.34 -20.28 -6.43
CA TYR A 154 -27.75 -20.65 -5.07
C TYR A 154 -28.12 -22.14 -4.91
N ALA A 155 -28.47 -22.82 -5.99
CA ALA A 155 -28.85 -24.23 -5.94
C ALA A 155 -27.68 -25.19 -5.70
N GLU A 156 -26.49 -24.90 -6.24
CA GLU A 156 -25.27 -25.68 -5.98
C GLU A 156 -24.65 -25.37 -4.61
N THR A 157 -24.86 -24.17 -4.09
CA THR A 157 -24.29 -23.70 -2.83
C THR A 157 -24.97 -24.28 -1.59
N LYS A 158 -26.14 -24.93 -1.74
CA LYS A 158 -26.87 -25.57 -0.61
C LYS A 158 -26.08 -26.66 0.13
N LYS A 159 -24.99 -27.15 -0.47
CA LYS A 159 -24.13 -28.19 0.12
C LYS A 159 -22.93 -27.61 0.88
N TRP A 160 -22.71 -26.28 0.82
CA TRP A 160 -21.56 -25.62 1.43
C TRP A 160 -21.96 -24.79 2.63
N GLY A 161 -21.08 -24.68 3.61
CA GLY A 161 -21.22 -23.70 4.67
C GLY A 161 -20.84 -22.32 4.15
N ILE A 162 -21.77 -21.36 4.19
CA ILE A 162 -21.57 -20.01 3.65
C ILE A 162 -21.83 -19.02 4.76
N THR A 163 -20.88 -18.08 4.97
CA THR A 163 -21.06 -17.00 5.95
C THR A 163 -21.98 -15.89 5.44
N ALA A 164 -22.36 -14.98 6.32
CA ALA A 164 -22.87 -13.67 5.92
C ALA A 164 -21.88 -12.96 4.98
N PRO A 165 -22.34 -12.04 4.11
CA PRO A 165 -21.46 -11.20 3.30
C PRO A 165 -20.67 -10.25 4.21
N PHE A 166 -19.37 -10.06 3.94
CA PHE A 166 -18.53 -9.18 4.76
C PHE A 166 -17.97 -8.00 3.98
N ILE A 167 -17.90 -8.09 2.66
CA ILE A 167 -17.45 -7.00 1.81
C ILE A 167 -18.33 -6.90 0.58
N THR A 168 -18.79 -5.69 0.28
CA THR A 168 -19.47 -5.41 -0.98
C THR A 168 -18.50 -4.77 -1.94
N MET A 169 -18.33 -5.41 -3.08
CA MET A 169 -17.45 -4.98 -4.14
C MET A 169 -18.25 -4.16 -5.13
N GLN A 170 -17.97 -2.89 -5.20
CA GLN A 170 -18.50 -1.98 -6.22
C GLN A 170 -17.48 -1.83 -7.33
N LEU A 171 -17.93 -1.75 -8.57
CA LEU A 171 -17.05 -1.45 -9.70
C LEU A 171 -16.79 0.06 -9.78
N ALA A 172 -15.59 0.37 -10.26
CA ALA A 172 -15.19 1.70 -10.60
C ALA A 172 -14.62 1.74 -12.03
N ARG A 173 -14.93 2.78 -12.74
CA ARG A 173 -14.30 3.12 -14.01
C ARG A 173 -13.13 4.06 -13.73
N VAL A 174 -11.94 3.67 -14.12
CA VAL A 174 -10.72 4.49 -14.04
C VAL A 174 -10.44 5.07 -15.42
N THR A 175 -10.23 6.37 -15.48
CA THR A 175 -9.91 7.12 -16.70
C THR A 175 -8.82 8.14 -16.40
N ARG A 176 -8.29 8.80 -17.41
CA ARG A 176 -7.58 10.06 -17.19
C ARG A 176 -8.57 11.15 -16.76
N ARG A 177 -8.10 12.14 -16.00
CA ARG A 177 -8.93 13.28 -15.55
C ARG A 177 -9.44 14.16 -16.68
N ASP A 178 -8.66 14.26 -17.74
CA ASP A 178 -8.96 15.04 -18.94
C ASP A 178 -9.84 14.28 -19.95
N PHE A 179 -10.24 13.04 -19.62
CA PHE A 179 -11.07 12.22 -20.48
C PHE A 179 -12.55 12.59 -20.32
N ASP A 180 -13.15 13.10 -21.42
CA ASP A 180 -14.57 13.48 -21.51
C ASP A 180 -15.30 12.81 -22.69
N GLY A 181 -14.59 11.91 -23.38
CA GLY A 181 -15.07 11.29 -24.60
C GLY A 181 -15.82 9.98 -24.42
N LYS A 182 -16.13 9.36 -25.57
CA LYS A 182 -16.62 8.00 -25.65
C LYS A 182 -15.47 7.02 -25.42
N ILE A 183 -15.72 5.97 -24.64
CA ILE A 183 -14.75 4.89 -24.43
C ILE A 183 -14.69 4.05 -25.72
N ASN A 184 -13.55 4.08 -26.38
CA ASN A 184 -13.27 3.28 -27.58
C ASN A 184 -12.33 2.12 -27.30
N VAL A 185 -11.43 2.26 -26.31
CA VAL A 185 -10.47 1.24 -25.89
C VAL A 185 -10.54 1.03 -24.39
N VAL A 186 -10.76 -0.21 -23.97
CA VAL A 186 -10.76 -0.62 -22.56
C VAL A 186 -9.52 -1.48 -22.30
N ALA A 187 -8.68 -1.04 -21.36
CA ALA A 187 -7.60 -1.87 -20.87
C ALA A 187 -8.16 -2.92 -19.90
N THR A 188 -7.81 -4.18 -20.10
CA THR A 188 -8.27 -5.29 -19.28
C THR A 188 -7.15 -6.30 -19.02
N VAL A 189 -7.29 -7.02 -17.91
CA VAL A 189 -6.46 -8.18 -17.57
C VAL A 189 -7.38 -9.38 -17.48
N ASP A 190 -6.94 -10.50 -17.97
CA ASP A 190 -7.74 -11.73 -17.94
C ASP A 190 -8.34 -11.97 -16.54
N GLN A 191 -9.67 -12.16 -16.50
CA GLN A 191 -10.48 -12.48 -15.32
C GLN A 191 -10.55 -11.38 -14.21
N THR A 192 -10.20 -10.15 -14.46
CA THR A 192 -10.38 -9.06 -13.45
C THR A 192 -11.86 -8.71 -13.29
N VAL A 193 -12.52 -8.45 -14.40
CA VAL A 193 -13.98 -8.24 -14.50
C VAL A 193 -14.46 -9.13 -15.64
N SER A 194 -15.66 -9.68 -15.54
CA SER A 194 -16.13 -10.55 -16.63
C SER A 194 -16.30 -9.74 -17.92
N ASN A 195 -15.95 -10.34 -19.05
CA ASN A 195 -16.05 -9.72 -20.37
C ASN A 195 -17.46 -9.17 -20.64
N SER A 196 -18.50 -9.87 -20.16
CA SER A 196 -19.90 -9.42 -20.30
C SER A 196 -20.21 -8.13 -19.57
N ILE A 197 -19.56 -7.91 -18.43
CA ILE A 197 -19.72 -6.66 -17.66
C ILE A 197 -19.01 -5.51 -18.37
N GLU A 198 -17.78 -5.72 -18.84
CA GLU A 198 -17.03 -4.73 -19.61
C GLU A 198 -17.78 -4.35 -20.91
N ASP A 199 -18.32 -5.34 -21.61
CA ASP A 199 -19.12 -5.13 -22.83
C ASP A 199 -20.42 -4.34 -22.54
N ALA A 200 -21.02 -4.57 -21.38
CA ALA A 200 -22.20 -3.80 -20.96
C ALA A 200 -21.85 -2.33 -20.58
N MET A 201 -20.67 -2.12 -19.99
CA MET A 201 -20.22 -0.78 -19.53
C MET A 201 -19.61 0.07 -20.66
N ALA A 202 -19.02 -0.56 -21.65
CA ALA A 202 -18.41 0.10 -22.81
C ALA A 202 -18.76 -0.65 -24.12
N PRO A 203 -20.02 -0.56 -24.58
CA PRO A 203 -20.47 -1.30 -25.75
C PRO A 203 -19.68 -0.95 -27.01
N GLY A 204 -19.09 -1.96 -27.64
CA GLY A 204 -18.32 -1.83 -28.88
C GLY A 204 -16.91 -1.26 -28.69
N ALA A 205 -16.41 -1.13 -27.47
CA ALA A 205 -15.03 -0.76 -27.22
C ALA A 205 -14.07 -1.93 -27.55
N GLU A 206 -12.91 -1.58 -28.09
CA GLU A 206 -11.80 -2.52 -28.28
C GLU A 206 -11.18 -2.89 -26.93
N LYS A 207 -10.80 -4.15 -26.75
CA LYS A 207 -10.13 -4.62 -25.52
C LYS A 207 -8.62 -4.67 -25.71
N LEU A 208 -7.91 -3.85 -24.94
CA LEU A 208 -6.46 -3.92 -24.83
C LEU A 208 -6.10 -4.90 -23.73
N MET A 209 -5.71 -6.10 -24.10
CA MET A 209 -5.27 -7.12 -23.14
C MET A 209 -3.91 -6.78 -22.56
N CYS A 210 -3.81 -6.73 -21.26
CA CYS A 210 -2.60 -6.46 -20.50
C CYS A 210 -2.19 -7.70 -19.70
N SER A 211 -0.89 -7.89 -19.50
CA SER A 211 -0.37 -9.04 -18.75
C SER A 211 -0.54 -8.85 -17.24
N THR A 212 -0.52 -7.61 -16.76
CA THR A 212 -0.64 -7.27 -15.35
C THR A 212 -1.59 -6.08 -15.13
N ARG A 213 -2.11 -5.97 -13.91
CA ARG A 213 -2.94 -4.82 -13.52
C ARG A 213 -2.16 -3.51 -13.57
N GLN A 214 -0.86 -3.56 -13.28
CA GLN A 214 -0.01 -2.37 -13.38
C GLN A 214 0.12 -1.92 -14.84
N GLU A 215 0.32 -2.84 -15.77
CA GLU A 215 0.34 -2.54 -17.22
C GLU A 215 -0.99 -1.98 -17.69
N MET A 216 -2.11 -2.55 -17.22
CA MET A 216 -3.46 -2.05 -17.51
C MET A 216 -3.63 -0.59 -17.06
N MET A 217 -3.21 -0.24 -15.86
CA MET A 217 -3.30 1.12 -15.35
C MET A 217 -2.35 2.07 -16.06
N GLU A 218 -1.14 1.61 -16.40
CA GLU A 218 -0.19 2.36 -17.23
C GLU A 218 -0.75 2.63 -18.64
N ALA A 219 -1.49 1.68 -19.23
CA ALA A 219 -2.14 1.88 -20.52
C ALA A 219 -3.17 3.03 -20.46
N VAL A 220 -3.98 3.10 -19.40
CA VAL A 220 -4.90 4.22 -19.17
C VAL A 220 -4.13 5.52 -18.93
N ARG A 221 -3.14 5.53 -18.06
CA ARG A 221 -2.35 6.70 -17.73
C ARG A 221 -1.65 7.30 -18.96
N LYS A 222 -1.13 6.44 -19.83
CA LYS A 222 -0.43 6.85 -21.07
C LYS A 222 -1.38 7.13 -22.24
N GLY A 223 -2.70 6.98 -22.06
CA GLY A 223 -3.70 7.19 -23.10
C GLY A 223 -3.70 6.13 -24.21
N LYS A 224 -3.14 4.95 -23.96
CA LYS A 224 -3.26 3.78 -24.85
C LYS A 224 -4.64 3.13 -24.76
N ALA A 225 -5.30 3.30 -23.61
CA ALA A 225 -6.68 2.95 -23.37
C ALA A 225 -7.41 4.14 -22.75
N ASP A 226 -8.69 4.25 -23.02
CA ASP A 226 -9.56 5.32 -22.51
C ASP A 226 -9.99 5.05 -21.08
N ALA A 227 -10.23 3.78 -20.76
CA ALA A 227 -10.72 3.37 -19.46
C ALA A 227 -10.20 1.96 -19.05
N ALA A 228 -10.29 1.70 -17.75
CA ALA A 228 -10.24 0.37 -17.18
C ALA A 228 -11.37 0.21 -16.15
N PHE A 229 -11.95 -0.99 -16.07
CA PHE A 229 -12.97 -1.33 -15.08
C PHE A 229 -12.35 -2.22 -14.01
N VAL A 230 -12.37 -1.76 -12.78
CA VAL A 230 -11.78 -2.47 -11.64
C VAL A 230 -12.67 -2.30 -10.41
N TYR A 231 -12.39 -3.07 -9.37
CA TYR A 231 -13.09 -2.90 -8.10
C TYR A 231 -12.65 -1.64 -7.37
N TYR A 232 -13.55 -1.06 -6.59
CA TYR A 232 -13.41 0.25 -5.96
C TYR A 232 -12.08 0.46 -5.23
N TYR A 233 -11.73 -0.41 -4.28
CA TYR A 233 -10.48 -0.21 -3.52
C TYR A 233 -9.23 -0.37 -4.39
N MET A 234 -9.31 -1.15 -5.46
CA MET A 234 -8.24 -1.23 -6.46
C MET A 234 -8.13 0.09 -7.22
N ALA A 235 -9.25 0.67 -7.68
CA ALA A 235 -9.25 1.98 -8.32
C ALA A 235 -8.68 3.05 -7.38
N GLN A 236 -9.10 3.04 -6.13
CA GLN A 236 -8.61 3.97 -5.10
C GLN A 236 -7.11 3.83 -4.88
N ALA A 237 -6.61 2.60 -4.73
CA ALA A 237 -5.18 2.34 -4.55
C ALA A 237 -4.36 2.86 -5.75
N PHE A 238 -4.82 2.61 -6.97
CA PHE A 238 -4.14 3.07 -8.19
C PHE A 238 -4.16 4.58 -8.33
N VAL A 239 -5.32 5.23 -8.15
CA VAL A 239 -5.42 6.69 -8.25
C VAL A 239 -4.63 7.38 -7.14
N ASN A 240 -4.64 6.84 -5.92
CA ASN A 240 -3.83 7.37 -4.82
C ASN A 240 -2.31 7.19 -5.06
N SER A 241 -1.90 6.14 -5.79
CA SER A 241 -0.50 5.92 -6.16
C SER A 241 -0.07 6.71 -7.40
N ASP A 242 -1.01 7.35 -8.10
CA ASP A 242 -0.70 8.19 -9.25
C ASP A 242 -0.15 9.56 -8.82
N THR A 243 1.15 9.63 -8.63
CA THR A 243 1.87 10.87 -8.26
C THR A 243 1.73 11.97 -9.30
N THR A 244 1.32 11.62 -10.52
CA THR A 244 1.10 12.60 -11.59
C THR A 244 -0.25 13.31 -11.47
N GLY A 245 -1.18 12.75 -10.69
CA GLY A 245 -2.53 13.26 -10.53
C GLY A 245 -3.36 13.24 -11.80
N THR A 246 -2.95 12.47 -12.80
CA THR A 246 -3.58 12.44 -14.12
C THR A 246 -4.77 11.51 -14.19
N MET A 247 -4.91 10.56 -13.26
CA MET A 247 -5.99 9.60 -13.23
C MET A 247 -7.10 10.01 -12.25
N ALA A 248 -8.30 9.53 -12.55
CA ALA A 248 -9.47 9.64 -11.70
C ALA A 248 -10.30 8.36 -11.80
N TYR A 249 -11.15 8.11 -10.81
CA TYR A 249 -12.13 7.04 -10.89
C TYR A 249 -13.53 7.56 -10.65
N THR A 250 -14.50 6.86 -11.23
CA THR A 250 -15.93 7.08 -11.02
C THR A 250 -16.55 5.77 -10.58
N LEU A 251 -17.27 5.79 -9.46
CA LEU A 251 -18.00 4.61 -8.98
C LEU A 251 -19.17 4.32 -9.92
N LEU A 252 -19.40 3.05 -10.18
CA LEU A 252 -20.55 2.57 -10.93
C LEU A 252 -21.61 2.11 -9.94
N GLU A 253 -22.85 2.49 -10.18
CA GLU A 253 -23.95 2.10 -9.30
C GLU A 253 -24.20 0.60 -9.31
N GLN A 254 -24.01 -0.04 -10.46
CA GLN A 254 -24.15 -1.48 -10.67
C GLN A 254 -23.15 -1.97 -11.74
N PRO A 255 -22.78 -3.27 -11.75
CA PRO A 255 -23.13 -4.30 -10.78
C PRO A 255 -22.33 -4.20 -9.47
N THR A 256 -22.93 -4.66 -8.39
CA THR A 256 -22.26 -4.86 -7.11
C THR A 256 -22.15 -6.36 -6.81
N PHE A 257 -21.05 -6.75 -6.16
CA PHE A 257 -20.80 -8.14 -5.79
C PHE A 257 -20.54 -8.23 -4.30
N THR A 258 -20.93 -9.34 -3.68
CA THR A 258 -20.60 -9.59 -2.27
C THR A 258 -19.64 -10.75 -2.17
N TYR A 259 -18.62 -10.58 -1.32
CA TYR A 259 -17.75 -11.67 -0.93
C TYR A 259 -18.23 -12.32 0.36
N ARG A 260 -18.09 -13.61 0.38
CA ARG A 260 -18.44 -14.49 1.50
C ARG A 260 -17.33 -15.49 1.72
N MET A 261 -17.26 -16.03 2.92
CA MET A 261 -16.41 -17.17 3.22
C MET A 261 -17.21 -18.43 2.95
N VAL A 262 -16.59 -19.36 2.24
CA VAL A 262 -17.20 -20.62 1.83
C VAL A 262 -16.39 -21.78 2.40
N ILE A 263 -17.06 -22.66 3.11
CA ILE A 263 -16.48 -23.86 3.69
C ILE A 263 -16.81 -25.02 2.76
N SER A 264 -15.77 -25.65 2.24
CA SER A 264 -15.90 -26.72 1.21
C SER A 264 -16.37 -28.05 1.78
N SER A 265 -16.20 -28.27 3.08
CA SER A 265 -16.63 -29.49 3.76
C SER A 265 -18.13 -29.49 4.05
N THR A 266 -18.81 -30.53 3.63
CA THR A 266 -20.25 -30.75 3.91
C THR A 266 -20.51 -31.07 5.41
N GLU A 267 -19.48 -31.44 6.15
CA GLU A 267 -19.60 -31.83 7.57
C GLU A 267 -19.56 -30.64 8.53
N ASN A 268 -19.00 -29.49 8.10
CA ASN A 268 -18.74 -28.33 8.95
C ASN A 268 -19.57 -27.08 8.65
N HIS A 269 -20.84 -27.23 8.27
CA HIS A 269 -21.74 -26.09 8.09
C HIS A 269 -21.85 -25.18 9.33
N ALA A 270 -21.69 -25.75 10.52
CA ALA A 270 -21.72 -25.00 11.77
C ALA A 270 -20.56 -24.00 11.91
N LEU A 271 -19.40 -24.26 11.29
CA LEU A 271 -18.26 -23.33 11.25
C LEU A 271 -18.65 -22.02 10.57
N ALA A 272 -19.45 -22.06 9.50
CA ALA A 272 -19.94 -20.84 8.86
C ALA A 272 -20.81 -19.99 9.80
N GLY A 273 -21.61 -20.63 10.65
CA GLY A 273 -22.39 -19.94 11.69
C GLY A 273 -21.50 -19.30 12.76
N ILE A 274 -20.47 -20.03 13.21
CA ILE A 274 -19.48 -19.52 14.19
C ILE A 274 -18.76 -18.29 13.64
N LEU A 275 -18.24 -18.37 12.43
CA LEU A 275 -17.57 -17.25 11.76
C LEU A 275 -18.51 -16.08 11.52
N THR A 276 -19.77 -16.34 11.13
CA THR A 276 -20.80 -15.29 10.97
C THR A 276 -21.09 -14.58 12.29
N LYS A 277 -21.17 -15.30 13.39
CA LYS A 277 -21.30 -14.69 14.73
C LYS A 277 -20.09 -13.80 15.02
N ALA A 278 -18.87 -14.29 14.79
CA ALA A 278 -17.65 -13.51 14.99
C ALA A 278 -17.63 -12.25 14.10
N MET A 279 -18.09 -12.35 12.84
CA MET A 279 -18.21 -11.20 11.94
C MET A 279 -19.15 -10.11 12.50
N TYR A 280 -20.29 -10.50 13.08
CA TYR A 280 -21.23 -9.54 13.68
C TYR A 280 -20.69 -8.89 14.96
N ALA A 281 -19.65 -9.46 15.58
CA ALA A 281 -18.96 -8.85 16.70
C ALA A 281 -17.86 -7.88 16.28
N MET A 282 -17.45 -7.89 14.99
CA MET A 282 -16.46 -6.95 14.46
C MET A 282 -17.05 -5.56 14.28
N PRO A 283 -16.21 -4.52 14.41
CA PRO A 283 -16.60 -3.16 14.07
C PRO A 283 -17.10 -3.07 12.62
N GLN A 284 -18.19 -2.36 12.39
CA GLN A 284 -18.77 -2.21 11.05
C GLN A 284 -17.82 -1.52 10.05
N TYR A 285 -16.92 -0.66 10.55
CA TYR A 285 -15.93 0.08 9.77
C TYR A 285 -14.59 -0.66 9.59
N LEU A 286 -14.47 -1.89 10.10
CA LEU A 286 -13.21 -2.64 10.03
C LEU A 286 -12.71 -2.84 8.60
N VAL A 287 -13.61 -3.05 7.65
CA VAL A 287 -13.24 -3.21 6.23
C VAL A 287 -12.71 -1.91 5.66
N GLU A 288 -13.34 -0.78 5.99
CA GLU A 288 -12.94 0.56 5.58
C GLU A 288 -11.57 0.95 6.17
N ASP A 289 -11.33 0.64 7.43
CA ASP A 289 -10.03 0.87 8.10
C ASP A 289 -8.92 0.06 7.45
N LEU A 290 -9.17 -1.22 7.22
CA LEU A 290 -8.22 -2.09 6.51
C LEU A 290 -8.00 -1.58 5.07
N ALA A 291 -9.07 -1.18 4.38
CA ALA A 291 -8.96 -0.62 3.05
C ALA A 291 -8.12 0.66 3.04
N ALA A 292 -8.30 1.55 4.02
CA ALA A 292 -7.49 2.76 4.15
C ALA A 292 -5.99 2.44 4.31
N GLN A 293 -5.63 1.41 5.07
CA GLN A 293 -4.23 0.99 5.25
C GLN A 293 -3.58 0.56 3.93
N TYR A 294 -4.35 -0.12 3.05
CA TYR A 294 -3.84 -0.67 1.79
C TYR A 294 -4.00 0.27 0.59
N THR A 295 -4.90 1.26 0.67
CA THR A 295 -5.16 2.20 -0.43
C THR A 295 -4.53 3.57 -0.22
N THR A 296 -4.05 3.87 1.00
CA THR A 296 -3.33 5.12 1.27
C THR A 296 -1.95 5.05 0.64
N TYR A 297 -1.60 6.08 -0.09
CA TYR A 297 -0.28 6.22 -0.69
C TYR A 297 0.79 6.27 0.41
N LYS A 298 1.70 5.30 0.37
CA LYS A 298 2.90 5.33 1.22
C LYS A 298 3.97 6.10 0.44
N ALA A 299 4.38 7.24 0.96
CA ALA A 299 5.38 8.13 0.33
C ALA A 299 6.79 7.49 0.15
N THR A 300 6.94 6.21 0.51
CA THR A 300 8.21 5.48 0.42
C THR A 300 8.64 5.15 -1.02
N ASP A 301 7.72 5.22 -1.99
CA ASP A 301 7.98 4.82 -3.39
C ASP A 301 8.06 6.01 -4.34
N LEU A 302 8.34 7.22 -3.83
CA LEU A 302 8.55 8.40 -4.65
C LEU A 302 9.76 8.20 -5.56
N THR A 303 9.52 8.15 -6.86
CA THR A 303 10.62 8.20 -7.83
C THR A 303 11.24 9.60 -7.83
N PHE A 304 12.48 9.70 -8.29
CA PHE A 304 13.17 11.00 -8.45
C PHE A 304 12.35 11.99 -9.29
N VAL A 305 11.62 11.50 -10.28
CA VAL A 305 10.75 12.32 -11.14
C VAL A 305 9.53 12.85 -10.35
N ASP A 306 8.97 12.03 -9.48
CA ASP A 306 7.83 12.43 -8.63
C ASP A 306 8.26 13.48 -7.60
N TRP A 307 9.46 13.32 -7.04
CA TRP A 307 10.05 14.29 -6.14
C TRP A 307 10.22 15.67 -6.81
N ILE A 308 10.71 15.70 -8.07
CA ILE A 308 10.84 16.94 -8.86
C ILE A 308 9.49 17.63 -9.05
N ARG A 309 8.42 16.86 -9.29
CA ARG A 309 7.06 17.41 -9.49
C ARG A 309 6.41 17.90 -8.22
N LEU A 310 6.61 17.17 -7.10
CA LEU A 310 6.06 17.54 -5.80
C LEU A 310 6.73 18.79 -5.20
N TYR A 311 8.03 18.96 -5.48
CA TYR A 311 8.81 20.05 -4.92
C TYR A 311 9.48 20.92 -6.02
N PRO A 312 8.70 21.53 -6.94
CA PRO A 312 9.27 22.28 -8.06
C PRO A 312 10.15 23.42 -7.62
N VAL A 313 9.79 24.13 -6.54
CA VAL A 313 10.58 25.23 -5.96
C VAL A 313 11.93 24.71 -5.45
N VAL A 314 11.93 23.61 -4.71
CA VAL A 314 13.16 22.98 -4.18
C VAL A 314 14.04 22.51 -5.32
N THR A 315 13.45 21.91 -6.35
CA THR A 315 14.18 21.45 -7.55
C THR A 315 14.85 22.63 -8.27
N VAL A 316 14.12 23.73 -8.47
CA VAL A 316 14.69 24.95 -9.05
C VAL A 316 15.82 25.51 -8.19
N LEU A 317 15.64 25.55 -6.87
CA LEU A 317 16.70 26.00 -5.95
C LEU A 317 17.94 25.10 -6.01
N VAL A 318 17.77 23.78 -6.06
CA VAL A 318 18.88 22.83 -6.17
C VAL A 318 19.61 23.03 -7.50
N LEU A 319 18.88 23.20 -8.61
CA LEU A 319 19.47 23.47 -9.91
C LEU A 319 20.21 24.83 -9.96
N LEU A 320 19.67 25.86 -9.30
CA LEU A 320 20.33 27.15 -9.19
C LEU A 320 21.61 27.05 -8.34
N ILE A 321 21.56 26.35 -7.22
CA ILE A 321 22.74 26.10 -6.38
C ILE A 321 23.79 25.30 -7.15
N PHE A 322 23.38 24.26 -7.88
CA PHE A 322 24.27 23.47 -8.72
C PHE A 322 24.88 24.30 -9.86
N GLY A 323 24.07 25.13 -10.50
CA GLY A 323 24.52 26.08 -11.53
C GLY A 323 25.53 27.10 -10.95
N LEU A 324 25.26 27.61 -9.74
CA LEU A 324 26.18 28.52 -9.04
C LEU A 324 27.51 27.83 -8.67
N LEU A 325 27.43 26.56 -8.22
CA LEU A 325 28.63 25.76 -7.95
C LEU A 325 29.44 25.49 -9.21
N LEU A 326 28.78 25.17 -10.32
CA LEU A 326 29.45 24.99 -11.62
C LEU A 326 30.08 26.27 -12.13
N THR A 327 29.39 27.42 -12.01
CA THR A 327 29.95 28.73 -12.43
C THR A 327 31.12 29.12 -11.54
N THR A 328 31.04 28.93 -10.23
CA THR A 328 32.16 29.19 -9.32
C THR A 328 33.34 28.26 -9.60
N MET A 329 33.05 26.97 -9.91
CA MET A 329 34.08 26.01 -10.31
C MET A 329 34.72 26.39 -11.66
N ALA A 330 33.93 26.84 -12.64
CA ALA A 330 34.43 27.30 -13.93
C ALA A 330 35.29 28.58 -13.77
N VAL A 331 34.84 29.54 -12.97
CA VAL A 331 35.59 30.77 -12.67
C VAL A 331 36.89 30.42 -11.93
N THR A 332 36.84 29.52 -10.97
CA THR A 332 38.05 29.07 -10.26
C THR A 332 39.01 28.32 -11.19
N MET A 333 38.50 27.52 -12.14
CA MET A 333 39.34 26.86 -13.15
C MET A 333 40.00 27.86 -14.11
N VAL A 334 39.28 28.91 -14.55
CA VAL A 334 39.84 29.97 -15.37
C VAL A 334 40.92 30.73 -14.59
N HIS A 335 40.65 31.05 -13.32
CA HIS A 335 41.66 31.70 -12.47
C HIS A 335 42.88 30.80 -12.20
N LEU A 336 42.67 29.50 -11.97
CA LEU A 336 43.76 28.54 -11.79
C LEU A 336 44.55 28.35 -13.09
N SER A 337 43.90 28.35 -14.24
CA SER A 337 44.60 28.25 -15.54
C SER A 337 45.40 29.51 -15.88
N ALA A 338 44.87 30.68 -15.54
CA ALA A 338 45.59 31.95 -15.68
C ALA A 338 46.82 32.00 -14.74
N ARG A 339 46.65 31.53 -13.49
CA ARG A 339 47.78 31.41 -12.53
C ARG A 339 48.81 30.41 -13.00
N LYS A 340 48.42 29.24 -13.58
CA LYS A 340 49.36 28.25 -14.15
C LYS A 340 50.13 28.83 -15.33
N LYS A 341 49.50 29.68 -16.19
CA LYS A 341 50.20 30.38 -17.28
C LYS A 341 51.17 31.42 -16.75
N ALA A 342 50.85 32.16 -15.65
CA ALA A 342 51.73 33.07 -15.00
C ALA A 342 52.91 32.36 -14.24
N GLN A 343 52.64 31.14 -13.72
CA GLN A 343 53.65 30.34 -13.01
C GLN A 343 54.64 29.62 -14.00
N LYS A 344 54.23 29.31 -15.22
CA LYS A 344 55.15 28.82 -16.26
C LYS A 344 56.20 29.85 -16.61
N ALA A 345 55.95 31.10 -16.38
CA ALA A 345 56.93 32.16 -16.55
C ALA A 345 57.86 32.33 -15.35
N ALA A 346 57.57 31.66 -14.24
CA ALA A 346 58.34 31.72 -13.03
C ALA A 346 58.82 30.29 -12.65
N GLN A 347 59.71 29.75 -13.46
CA GLN A 347 60.26 28.38 -13.33
C GLN A 347 61.17 28.19 -12.08
N GLU A 348 61.27 29.21 -11.21
CA GLU A 348 62.09 29.20 -9.98
C GLU A 348 61.36 28.79 -8.71
N LYS A 349 60.04 28.39 -8.81
CA LYS A 349 59.24 28.06 -7.61
C LYS A 349 58.87 26.59 -7.45
N ALA A 350 59.82 25.68 -7.70
CA ALA A 350 59.60 24.24 -7.45
C ALA A 350 59.33 23.90 -5.97
N GLU A 351 59.83 24.75 -5.07
CA GLU A 351 59.57 24.61 -3.63
C GLU A 351 58.14 24.94 -3.23
N GLU A 352 57.48 25.93 -3.88
CA GLU A 352 56.11 26.28 -3.60
C GLU A 352 55.11 25.18 -4.05
N MET A 353 55.45 24.40 -5.08
CA MET A 353 54.66 23.28 -5.52
C MET A 353 54.67 22.10 -4.55
N ALA A 354 55.80 21.87 -3.85
CA ALA A 354 55.90 20.81 -2.86
C ALA A 354 55.04 21.17 -1.58
N GLU A 355 55.04 22.44 -1.22
CA GLU A 355 54.24 22.95 -0.08
C GLU A 355 52.71 22.89 -0.40
N LEU A 356 52.34 23.21 -1.66
CA LEU A 356 50.95 23.06 -2.12
C LEU A 356 50.47 21.60 -2.14
N ALA A 357 51.35 20.69 -2.50
CA ALA A 357 51.04 19.24 -2.52
C ALA A 357 50.85 18.71 -1.06
N GLU A 358 51.66 19.17 -0.13
CA GLU A 358 51.57 18.80 1.29
C GLU A 358 50.24 19.34 1.90
N HIS A 359 49.83 20.56 1.57
CA HIS A 359 48.58 21.15 2.01
C HIS A 359 47.36 20.39 1.42
N ALA A 360 47.44 19.99 0.15
CA ALA A 360 46.37 19.20 -0.44
C ALA A 360 46.20 17.82 0.22
N GLN A 361 47.33 17.22 0.59
CA GLN A 361 47.33 15.92 1.28
C GLN A 361 46.79 16.05 2.72
N ALA A 362 47.15 17.14 3.43
CA ALA A 362 46.63 17.43 4.75
C ALA A 362 45.10 17.71 4.70
N ALA A 363 44.63 18.47 3.70
CA ALA A 363 43.22 18.77 3.49
C ALA A 363 42.39 17.51 3.18
N ASN A 364 42.97 16.59 2.40
CA ASN A 364 42.31 15.32 2.08
C ASN A 364 42.23 14.38 3.30
N LYS A 365 43.24 14.38 4.15
CA LYS A 365 43.22 13.68 5.47
C LYS A 365 42.17 14.29 6.41
N ALA A 366 42.08 15.63 6.44
CA ALA A 366 41.10 16.33 7.26
C ALA A 366 39.67 16.10 6.78
N LYS A 367 39.44 16.11 5.44
CA LYS A 367 38.12 15.75 4.85
C LYS A 367 37.67 14.35 5.25
N THR A 368 38.56 13.38 5.15
CA THR A 368 38.26 11.99 5.52
C THR A 368 37.99 11.81 7.01
N ALA A 369 38.78 12.49 7.85
CA ALA A 369 38.58 12.49 9.30
C ALA A 369 37.24 13.18 9.69
N PHE A 370 36.92 14.31 9.07
CA PHE A 370 35.67 15.04 9.30
C PHE A 370 34.45 14.18 8.97
N LEU A 371 34.43 13.55 7.79
CA LEU A 371 33.32 12.69 7.37
C LEU A 371 33.18 11.46 8.28
N SER A 372 34.29 10.87 8.72
CA SER A 372 34.27 9.75 9.69
C SER A 372 33.70 10.15 11.04
N HIS A 373 34.08 11.32 11.57
CA HIS A 373 33.52 11.84 12.83
C HIS A 373 32.04 12.20 12.70
N MET A 374 31.64 12.93 11.65
CA MET A 374 30.25 13.28 11.39
C MET A 374 29.32 12.07 11.34
N SER A 375 29.81 10.96 10.75
CA SER A 375 29.02 9.74 10.69
C SER A 375 28.79 9.11 12.06
N HIS A 376 29.86 9.08 12.89
CA HIS A 376 29.72 8.54 14.24
C HIS A 376 28.72 9.38 15.06
N ASP A 377 28.82 10.72 14.94
CA ASP A 377 27.97 11.65 15.70
C ASP A 377 26.51 11.65 15.22
N MET A 378 26.28 11.29 13.96
CA MET A 378 24.93 11.09 13.43
C MET A 378 24.36 9.69 13.72
N ARG A 379 25.20 8.65 13.70
CA ARG A 379 24.76 7.28 14.01
C ARG A 379 24.26 7.14 15.44
N THR A 380 24.89 7.83 16.40
CA THR A 380 24.54 7.74 17.81
C THR A 380 23.13 8.22 18.11
N PRO A 381 22.70 9.47 17.73
CA PRO A 381 21.32 9.90 17.93
C PRO A 381 20.31 9.08 17.09
N MET A 382 20.71 8.62 15.88
CA MET A 382 19.83 7.81 15.06
C MET A 382 19.57 6.44 15.70
N ASN A 383 20.59 5.76 16.20
CA ASN A 383 20.43 4.52 16.96
C ASN A 383 19.62 4.73 18.26
N ALA A 384 19.75 5.89 18.89
CA ALA A 384 18.94 6.24 20.06
C ALA A 384 17.46 6.42 19.65
N ILE A 385 17.17 7.11 18.54
CA ILE A 385 15.81 7.29 18.03
C ILE A 385 15.21 5.91 17.69
N ILE A 386 15.94 5.07 16.95
CA ILE A 386 15.51 3.70 16.61
C ILE A 386 15.29 2.88 17.90
N GLY A 387 16.22 2.95 18.85
CA GLY A 387 16.11 2.26 20.14
C GLY A 387 14.91 2.70 20.97
N PHE A 388 14.68 4.01 21.11
CA PHE A 388 13.53 4.55 21.86
C PHE A 388 12.21 4.28 21.15
N THR A 389 12.18 4.37 19.82
CA THR A 389 11.01 4.03 19.02
C THR A 389 10.66 2.54 19.18
N GLY A 390 11.69 1.67 19.16
CA GLY A 390 11.52 0.23 19.40
C GLY A 390 11.05 -0.10 20.82
N ILE A 391 11.51 0.64 21.84
CA ILE A 391 11.04 0.50 23.22
C ILE A 391 9.58 0.98 23.34
N ALA A 392 9.26 2.12 22.71
CA ALA A 392 7.91 2.67 22.71
C ALA A 392 6.90 1.74 22.02
N MET A 393 7.30 1.10 20.91
CA MET A 393 6.47 0.10 20.23
C MET A 393 6.18 -1.13 21.09
N LYS A 394 7.11 -1.54 21.97
CA LYS A 394 6.92 -2.69 22.87
C LYS A 394 5.98 -2.42 24.05
N ASN A 395 5.67 -1.17 24.33
CA ASN A 395 4.84 -0.76 25.47
C ASN A 395 3.34 -0.68 25.15
N ASN A 396 2.85 -1.45 24.19
CA ASN A 396 1.44 -1.48 23.76
C ASN A 396 0.87 -0.09 23.46
N PRO A 397 1.48 0.69 22.53
CA PRO A 397 0.95 1.98 22.14
C PRO A 397 -0.39 1.81 21.43
N SER A 398 -1.23 2.85 21.44
CA SER A 398 -2.43 2.89 20.60
C SER A 398 -2.05 2.75 19.12
N ASP A 399 -2.96 2.26 18.29
CA ASP A 399 -2.68 2.02 16.87
C ASP A 399 -2.19 3.28 16.13
N GLU A 400 -2.69 4.44 16.51
CA GLU A 400 -2.24 5.74 16.00
C GLU A 400 -0.78 6.05 16.37
N VAL A 401 -0.44 5.85 17.64
CA VAL A 401 0.93 6.05 18.15
C VAL A 401 1.87 5.01 17.53
N LYS A 402 1.42 3.78 17.38
CA LYS A 402 2.19 2.71 16.73
C LYS A 402 2.54 3.07 15.29
N ASN A 403 1.57 3.55 14.50
CA ASN A 403 1.79 3.99 13.12
C ASN A 403 2.79 5.17 13.05
N CYS A 404 2.71 6.11 14.00
CA CYS A 404 3.69 7.20 14.09
C CYS A 404 5.09 6.67 14.41
N LEU A 405 5.21 5.74 15.34
CA LEU A 405 6.48 5.15 15.75
C LEU A 405 7.08 4.30 14.61
N GLU A 406 6.27 3.56 13.87
CA GLU A 406 6.70 2.80 12.68
C GLU A 406 7.28 3.75 11.62
N LYS A 407 6.63 4.87 11.34
CA LYS A 407 7.13 5.89 10.40
C LYS A 407 8.41 6.55 10.86
N ILE A 408 8.54 6.83 12.17
CA ILE A 408 9.77 7.38 12.72
C ILE A 408 10.90 6.37 12.60
N ASN A 409 10.63 5.09 12.87
CA ASN A 409 11.61 4.02 12.74
C ASN A 409 12.10 3.86 11.30
N GLU A 410 11.18 3.75 10.33
CA GLU A 410 11.49 3.67 8.88
C GLU A 410 12.32 4.86 8.42
N SER A 411 11.91 6.07 8.78
CA SER A 411 12.63 7.29 8.41
C SER A 411 14.03 7.31 9.01
N SER A 412 14.19 6.79 10.22
CA SER A 412 15.46 6.74 10.94
C SER A 412 16.40 5.68 10.33
N GLU A 413 15.87 4.53 9.97
CA GLU A 413 16.62 3.47 9.28
C GLU A 413 17.07 3.91 7.89
N HIS A 414 16.18 4.59 7.14
CA HIS A 414 16.52 5.15 5.83
C HIS A 414 17.64 6.20 5.95
N LEU A 415 17.55 7.09 6.93
CA LEU A 415 18.59 8.09 7.17
C LEU A 415 19.92 7.44 7.57
N LEU A 416 19.88 6.37 8.35
CA LEU A 416 21.06 5.60 8.71
C LEU A 416 21.72 4.92 7.50
N SER A 417 20.91 4.40 6.57
CA SER A 417 21.38 3.84 5.28
C SER A 417 22.08 4.89 4.45
N LEU A 418 21.47 6.08 4.26
CA LEU A 418 22.08 7.18 3.52
C LEU A 418 23.43 7.63 4.12
N ILE A 419 23.53 7.67 5.44
CA ILE A 419 24.78 7.99 6.13
C ILE A 419 25.85 6.93 5.84
N ASN A 420 25.46 5.65 5.83
CA ASN A 420 26.38 4.56 5.52
C ASN A 420 26.84 4.61 4.05
N ASP A 421 25.93 4.89 3.10
CA ASP A 421 26.25 5.03 1.67
C ASP A 421 27.28 6.14 1.42
N ILE A 422 27.15 7.27 2.10
CA ILE A 422 28.11 8.38 2.03
C ILE A 422 29.49 7.93 2.56
N LEU A 423 29.52 7.10 3.61
CA LEU A 423 30.78 6.58 4.16
C LEU A 423 31.46 5.58 3.26
N ASP A 424 30.66 4.71 2.65
CA ASP A 424 31.18 3.72 1.71
C ASP A 424 31.78 4.43 0.49
N LEU A 425 31.10 5.48 -0.02
CA LEU A 425 31.63 6.32 -1.09
C LEU A 425 32.96 6.98 -0.71
N THR A 426 33.07 7.49 0.51
CA THR A 426 34.32 8.12 1.01
C THR A 426 35.44 7.10 1.26
N SER A 427 35.10 5.89 1.66
CA SER A 427 36.04 4.78 1.80
C SER A 427 36.58 4.32 0.45
N ILE A 428 35.73 4.30 -0.58
CA ILE A 428 36.10 4.02 -1.97
C ILE A 428 37.03 5.15 -2.49
N GLU A 429 36.64 6.43 -2.31
CA GLU A 429 37.48 7.59 -2.71
C GLU A 429 38.84 7.62 -2.01
N SER A 430 38.92 7.17 -0.75
CA SER A 430 40.15 7.16 0.01
C SER A 430 41.07 5.94 -0.27
N GLY A 431 40.65 5.03 -1.13
CA GLY A 431 41.38 3.81 -1.46
C GLY A 431 41.52 2.82 -0.30
N LYS A 432 40.72 2.96 0.76
CA LYS A 432 40.74 2.09 1.96
C LYS A 432 39.71 0.95 1.90
N VAL A 433 39.30 0.55 0.72
CA VAL A 433 38.37 -0.56 0.55
C VAL A 433 39.14 -1.88 0.78
N ASN A 434 38.79 -2.56 1.85
CA ASN A 434 39.26 -3.93 2.08
C ASN A 434 38.37 -4.89 1.28
N TYR A 435 38.92 -5.43 0.21
CA TYR A 435 38.27 -6.50 -0.53
C TYR A 435 38.43 -7.82 0.23
N ASN A 436 37.32 -8.38 0.69
CA ASN A 436 37.27 -9.72 1.23
C ASN A 436 36.56 -10.63 0.23
N PRO A 437 37.28 -11.29 -0.70
CA PRO A 437 36.64 -12.12 -1.70
C PRO A 437 36.03 -13.35 -1.02
N VAL A 438 34.71 -13.46 -1.10
CA VAL A 438 33.94 -14.62 -0.66
C VAL A 438 33.30 -15.28 -1.88
N PRO A 439 33.18 -16.61 -1.91
CA PRO A 439 32.39 -17.26 -2.95
C PRO A 439 30.97 -16.76 -2.90
N ALA A 440 30.49 -16.24 -4.02
CA ALA A 440 29.13 -15.72 -4.13
C ALA A 440 28.42 -16.40 -5.30
N ASP A 441 27.16 -16.72 -5.08
CA ASP A 441 26.29 -17.23 -6.13
C ASP A 441 25.80 -16.07 -6.99
N VAL A 442 26.30 -16.01 -8.23
CA VAL A 442 25.99 -14.95 -9.19
C VAL A 442 24.49 -14.89 -9.48
N LYS A 443 23.79 -16.03 -9.45
CA LYS A 443 22.36 -16.10 -9.68
C LYS A 443 21.59 -15.37 -8.57
N ASN A 444 21.93 -15.62 -7.32
CA ASN A 444 21.31 -14.95 -6.17
C ASN A 444 21.56 -13.44 -6.19
N ILE A 445 22.72 -12.99 -6.64
CA ILE A 445 23.04 -11.56 -6.77
C ILE A 445 22.23 -10.90 -7.88
N THR A 446 22.09 -11.57 -9.04
CA THR A 446 21.32 -11.03 -10.15
C THR A 446 19.82 -11.02 -9.88
N ASP A 447 19.29 -12.07 -9.24
CA ASP A 447 17.88 -12.12 -8.85
C ASP A 447 17.56 -11.02 -7.83
N SER A 448 18.42 -10.79 -6.83
CA SER A 448 18.26 -9.69 -5.87
C SER A 448 18.41 -8.30 -6.50
N ALA A 449 19.16 -8.14 -7.57
CA ALA A 449 19.32 -6.86 -8.27
C ALA A 449 18.16 -6.56 -9.25
N LEU A 450 17.41 -7.58 -9.65
CA LEU A 450 16.21 -7.43 -10.50
C LEU A 450 14.93 -7.18 -9.69
N ASP A 451 14.97 -7.45 -8.39
CA ASP A 451 13.85 -7.21 -7.45
C ASP A 451 13.88 -5.80 -6.82
N ILE A 452 14.87 -4.95 -7.18
CA ILE A 452 14.99 -3.54 -6.81
C ILE A 452 14.47 -2.65 -7.94
#